data_94ea9cc3b2d421ce519236d81de06a33
#
_entry.id   94ea9cc3b2d421ce519236d81de06a33
#
_cell.length_a   1.000
_cell.length_b   1.000
_cell.length_c   1.000
_cell.angle_alpha   90.00
_cell.angle_beta   90.00
_cell.angle_gamma   90.00
#
_symmetry.space_group_name_H-M   'P 1'
#
loop_
_entity.id
_entity.type
_entity.pdbx_description
1 polymer ?
#
loop_
_entity_poly.entity_id
_entity_poly.type
_entity_poly.pdbx_seq_one_letter_code
_entity_poly.pdbx_strand_id
1 'polypeptide(L)'
;GRDANGAVVGQRVGRDQYKIDGLEWAWLTAAQWERILSILSNFFVYVEFNDPVTNKRKTVRMYCGDRTGEPYWVTEDGTPTHYRNCKVNLIDTGE
;
A
#
# COMPACT_ATOMS: atom_id res chain seq x y z
N GLY A 1 -9.60 -16.24 -1.93
CA GLY A 1 -10.59 -15.29 -1.67
C GLY A 1 -10.09 -13.95 -1.21
N ARG A 2 -10.98 -13.04 -1.25
CA ARG A 2 -10.69 -11.67 -0.86
C ARG A 2 -11.26 -11.40 0.52
N ASP A 3 -10.44 -10.81 1.34
CA ASP A 3 -10.87 -10.43 2.66
C ASP A 3 -11.76 -9.21 2.59
N ALA A 4 -12.86 -9.22 3.32
CA ALA A 4 -13.79 -8.11 3.36
C ALA A 4 -13.18 -6.87 4.03
N ASN A 5 -12.18 -7.03 4.85
CA ASN A 5 -11.55 -5.90 5.51
C ASN A 5 -10.93 -4.90 4.56
N GLY A 6 -10.39 -5.38 3.47
CA GLY A 6 -9.85 -4.53 2.43
C GLY A 6 -8.54 -3.84 2.74
N ALA A 7 -8.18 -3.65 3.99
CA ALA A 7 -6.95 -2.98 4.32
C ALA A 7 -5.75 -3.80 3.87
N VAL A 8 -5.77 -5.08 4.18
CA VAL A 8 -4.73 -5.99 3.76
C VAL A 8 -5.43 -7.24 3.23
N VAL A 9 -5.39 -7.40 1.94
CA VAL A 9 -6.02 -8.56 1.32
C VAL A 9 -4.93 -9.43 0.76
N GLY A 10 -4.69 -10.54 1.43
CA GLY A 10 -3.72 -11.50 0.95
C GLY A 10 -4.37 -12.41 -0.06
N GLN A 11 -3.98 -12.26 -1.30
CA GLN A 11 -4.43 -13.14 -2.34
C GLN A 11 -3.24 -13.95 -2.84
N ARG A 12 -3.39 -15.24 -2.85
CA ARG A 12 -2.35 -16.09 -3.37
C ARG A 12 -2.42 -16.14 -4.87
N VAL A 13 -1.28 -16.00 -5.50
CA VAL A 13 -1.18 -16.04 -6.95
C VAL A 13 -0.11 -17.06 -7.32
N GLY A 14 -0.51 -18.09 -8.05
CA GLY A 14 0.39 -19.14 -8.47
C GLY A 14 1.07 -19.83 -7.31
N ARG A 15 2.39 -19.80 -7.26
CA ARG A 15 3.21 -20.51 -6.29
C ARG A 15 3.41 -19.73 -5.01
N ASP A 16 2.32 -19.53 -4.26
CA ASP A 16 2.41 -18.87 -2.96
C ASP A 16 2.86 -17.42 -2.99
N GLN A 17 2.62 -16.74 -4.10
CA GLN A 17 2.83 -15.31 -4.14
C GLN A 17 1.67 -14.59 -3.50
N TYR A 18 1.96 -13.48 -2.83
CA TYR A 18 0.98 -12.66 -2.18
C TYR A 18 0.85 -11.33 -2.89
N LYS A 19 -0.30 -10.74 -2.74
CA LYS A 19 -0.55 -9.42 -3.30
C LYS A 19 -1.43 -8.67 -2.33
N ILE A 20 -1.03 -7.44 -2.01
CA ILE A 20 -1.87 -6.53 -1.26
C ILE A 20 -2.45 -5.56 -2.26
N ASP A 21 -3.75 -5.65 -2.44
CA ASP A 21 -4.44 -4.93 -3.48
C ASP A 21 -5.37 -3.92 -2.84
N GLY A 22 -5.10 -2.63 -3.09
CA GLY A 22 -5.99 -1.60 -2.61
C GLY A 22 -5.77 -1.19 -1.16
N LEU A 23 -4.52 -1.00 -0.76
CA LEU A 23 -4.24 -0.30 0.48
C LEU A 23 -4.65 1.16 0.26
N GLU A 24 -5.67 1.60 0.96
CA GLU A 24 -6.30 2.89 0.70
C GLU A 24 -6.41 3.74 1.94
N TRP A 25 -6.27 5.04 1.74
CA TRP A 25 -6.53 6.04 2.78
C TRP A 25 -7.49 7.07 2.21
N ALA A 26 -8.52 7.42 2.99
CA ALA A 26 -9.49 8.41 2.54
C ALA A 26 -8.84 9.76 2.29
N TRP A 27 -7.96 10.16 3.20
CA TRP A 27 -7.13 11.35 2.99
C TRP A 27 -5.90 11.27 3.90
N LEU A 28 -4.87 11.96 3.48
CA LEU A 28 -3.61 12.06 4.22
C LEU A 28 -3.10 13.49 4.08
N THR A 29 -2.33 13.93 5.06
CA THR A 29 -1.59 15.17 4.87
C THR A 29 -0.51 14.94 3.81
N ALA A 30 -0.06 16.01 3.19
CA ALA A 30 1.00 15.90 2.19
C ALA A 30 2.26 15.28 2.79
N ALA A 31 2.56 15.60 4.05
CA ALA A 31 3.73 15.04 4.72
C ALA A 31 3.60 13.53 4.90
N GLN A 32 2.40 13.06 5.29
CA GLN A 32 2.16 11.64 5.45
C GLN A 32 2.25 10.90 4.12
N TRP A 33 1.64 11.45 3.09
CA TRP A 33 1.68 10.83 1.76
C TRP A 33 3.10 10.78 1.22
N GLU A 34 3.84 11.88 1.38
CA GLU A 34 5.24 11.94 0.98
C GLU A 34 6.07 10.86 1.69
N ARG A 35 5.82 10.67 2.98
CA ARG A 35 6.53 9.65 3.75
C ARG A 35 6.24 8.25 3.21
N ILE A 36 4.99 7.96 2.92
CA ILE A 36 4.61 6.68 2.35
C ILE A 36 5.29 6.47 1.01
N LEU A 37 5.23 7.47 0.14
CA LEU A 37 5.86 7.37 -1.17
C LEU A 37 7.37 7.23 -1.07
N SER A 38 7.96 7.89 -0.09
CA SER A 38 9.41 7.80 0.12
C SER A 38 9.81 6.39 0.52
N ILE A 39 9.04 5.76 1.39
CA ILE A 39 9.31 4.36 1.78
C ILE A 39 9.14 3.45 0.57
N LEU A 40 8.07 3.65 -0.19
CA LEU A 40 7.75 2.81 -1.34
C LEU A 40 8.61 3.09 -2.56
N SER A 41 9.43 4.15 -2.52
CA SER A 41 10.37 4.41 -3.60
C SER A 41 11.57 3.48 -3.56
N ASN A 42 11.78 2.80 -2.45
CA ASN A 42 12.79 1.76 -2.38
C ASN A 42 12.42 0.64 -3.35
N PHE A 43 13.42 -0.02 -3.88
CA PHE A 43 13.19 -1.08 -4.85
C PHE A 43 12.31 -2.19 -4.28
N PHE A 44 12.57 -2.55 -3.01
CA PHE A 44 11.76 -3.53 -2.30
C PHE A 44 11.43 -3.00 -0.92
N VAL A 45 10.30 -3.48 -0.37
CA VAL A 45 9.92 -3.22 1.01
C VAL A 45 9.53 -4.55 1.65
N TYR A 46 9.71 -4.62 2.95
CA TYR A 46 9.26 -5.79 3.72
C TYR A 46 7.93 -5.44 4.37
N VAL A 47 6.93 -6.27 4.11
CA VAL A 47 5.58 -6.02 4.59
C VAL A 47 5.23 -7.12 5.58
N GLU A 48 4.85 -6.72 6.78
CA GLU A 48 4.40 -7.64 7.80
C GLU A 48 2.88 -7.59 7.85
N PHE A 49 2.26 -8.75 7.78
CA PHE A 49 0.80 -8.84 7.82
C PHE A 49 0.39 -10.16 8.42
N ASN A 50 -0.89 -10.25 8.76
CA ASN A 50 -1.43 -11.49 9.29
C ASN A 50 -1.89 -12.38 8.14
N ASP A 51 -1.24 -13.54 8.01
CA ASP A 51 -1.60 -14.49 6.96
C ASP A 51 -2.92 -15.15 7.34
N PRO A 52 -3.98 -14.98 6.54
CA PRO A 52 -5.27 -15.55 6.90
C PRO A 52 -5.32 -17.08 6.83
N VAL A 53 -4.39 -17.69 6.12
CA VAL A 53 -4.37 -19.16 6.01
C VAL A 53 -3.88 -19.78 7.31
N THR A 54 -2.81 -19.25 7.87
CA THR A 54 -2.21 -19.79 9.08
C THR A 54 -2.59 -19.03 10.34
N ASN A 55 -3.16 -17.84 10.16
CA ASN A 55 -3.48 -16.91 11.23
C ASN A 55 -2.25 -16.54 12.05
N LYS A 56 -1.13 -16.38 11.38
CA LYS A 56 0.13 -15.96 11.98
C LYS A 56 0.70 -14.77 11.25
N ARG A 57 1.53 -14.01 11.96
CA ARG A 57 2.23 -12.89 11.33
C ARG A 57 3.24 -13.43 10.33
N LYS A 58 3.32 -12.74 9.20
CA LYS A 58 4.23 -13.12 8.13
C LYS A 58 4.86 -11.87 7.54
N THR A 59 6.13 -11.95 7.22
CA THR A 59 6.85 -10.85 6.58
C THR A 59 7.25 -11.30 5.18
N VAL A 60 6.90 -10.49 4.20
CA VAL A 60 7.15 -10.83 2.79
C VAL A 60 7.82 -9.63 2.13
N ARG A 61 8.79 -9.91 1.28
CA ARG A 61 9.44 -8.87 0.49
C ARG A 61 8.56 -8.55 -0.71
N MET A 62 8.19 -7.29 -0.84
CA MET A 62 7.28 -6.84 -1.87
C MET A 62 7.83 -5.61 -2.59
N TYR A 63 7.26 -5.30 -3.73
CA TYR A 63 7.51 -4.06 -4.44
C TYR A 63 6.19 -3.35 -4.69
N CYS A 64 6.29 -2.03 -4.83
CA CYS A 64 5.10 -1.22 -5.06
C CYS A 64 4.79 -1.21 -6.56
N GLY A 65 3.59 -1.66 -6.91
CA GLY A 65 3.13 -1.60 -8.28
C GLY A 65 2.58 -0.22 -8.60
N ASP A 66 1.30 -0.01 -8.32
CA ASP A 66 0.64 1.25 -8.61
C ASP A 66 0.47 2.08 -7.35
N ARG A 67 0.50 3.38 -7.52
CA ARG A 67 0.23 4.32 -6.45
C ARG A 67 -0.46 5.54 -7.05
N THR A 68 -1.54 5.95 -6.42
CA THR A 68 -2.32 7.09 -6.87
C THR A 68 -2.76 7.91 -5.67
N GLY A 69 -2.97 9.20 -5.89
CA GLY A 69 -3.49 10.09 -4.88
C GLY A 69 -3.89 11.39 -5.55
N GLU A 70 -4.89 12.06 -5.00
CA GLU A 70 -5.39 13.29 -5.57
C GLU A 70 -5.13 14.45 -4.63
N PRO A 71 -4.53 15.55 -5.11
CA PRO A 71 -4.39 16.74 -4.29
C PRO A 71 -5.78 17.23 -3.86
N TYR A 72 -5.91 17.51 -2.58
CA TYR A 72 -7.22 17.87 -2.04
C TYR A 72 -7.29 19.34 -1.65
N TRP A 73 -6.34 19.80 -0.85
CA TRP A 73 -6.23 21.20 -0.47
C TRP A 73 -4.89 21.71 -0.90
N VAL A 74 -4.86 22.97 -1.35
CA VAL A 74 -3.62 23.59 -1.77
C VAL A 74 -3.49 24.95 -1.10
N THR A 75 -2.24 25.39 -0.97
CA THR A 75 -1.95 26.73 -0.49
C THR A 75 -2.10 27.73 -1.61
N GLU A 76 -1.92 29.01 -1.30
CA GLU A 76 -2.04 30.07 -2.30
C GLU A 76 -1.08 29.89 -3.48
N ASP A 77 0.09 29.33 -3.22
CA ASP A 77 1.07 29.11 -4.27
C ASP A 77 0.87 27.78 -5.00
N GLY A 78 -0.22 27.08 -4.71
CA GLY A 78 -0.54 25.86 -5.41
C GLY A 78 0.07 24.59 -4.82
N THR A 79 0.70 24.68 -3.66
CA THR A 79 1.30 23.50 -3.02
C THR A 79 0.23 22.71 -2.29
N PRO A 80 0.06 21.42 -2.59
CA PRO A 80 -0.94 20.62 -1.89
C PRO A 80 -0.57 20.46 -0.42
N THR A 81 -1.59 20.56 0.45
CA THR A 81 -1.43 20.29 1.87
C THR A 81 -2.02 18.93 2.26
N HIS A 82 -2.94 18.44 1.47
CA HIS A 82 -3.60 17.14 1.71
C HIS A 82 -3.81 16.43 0.39
N TYR A 83 -3.91 15.10 0.49
CA TYR A 83 -4.27 14.23 -0.63
C TYR A 83 -5.41 13.33 -0.20
N ARG A 84 -6.28 12.99 -1.14
CA ARG A 84 -7.39 12.08 -0.88
C ARG A 84 -7.33 10.91 -1.85
N ASN A 85 -8.07 9.86 -1.51
CA ASN A 85 -8.14 8.66 -2.34
C ASN A 85 -6.75 8.11 -2.63
N CYS A 86 -5.92 8.10 -1.60
CA CYS A 86 -4.56 7.59 -1.73
C CYS A 86 -4.61 6.07 -1.74
N LYS A 87 -3.93 5.47 -2.69
CA LYS A 87 -3.99 4.03 -2.89
C LYS A 87 -2.65 3.50 -3.38
N VAL A 88 -2.27 2.35 -2.87
CA VAL A 88 -1.06 1.65 -3.34
C VAL A 88 -1.33 0.16 -3.44
N ASN A 89 -0.62 -0.50 -4.34
CA ASN A 89 -0.61 -1.95 -4.46
C ASN A 89 0.79 -2.45 -4.13
N LEU A 90 0.84 -3.56 -3.41
CA LEU A 90 2.12 -4.20 -3.08
C LEU A 90 2.10 -5.62 -3.60
N ILE A 91 3.18 -6.01 -4.25
CA ILE A 91 3.26 -7.29 -4.94
C ILE A 91 4.46 -8.05 -4.43
N ASP A 92 4.23 -9.32 -4.07
CA ASP A 92 5.28 -10.23 -3.62
C ASP A 92 6.32 -10.41 -4.71
N THR A 93 7.60 -10.36 -4.35
CA THR A 93 8.67 -10.59 -5.31
C THR A 93 8.79 -12.05 -5.73
N GLY A 94 8.13 -12.95 -5.05
CA GLY A 94 8.15 -14.36 -5.39
C GLY A 94 9.30 -15.14 -4.79
N GLU A 95 9.97 -14.57 -3.82
CA GLU A 95 11.09 -15.24 -3.16
C GLU A 95 10.73 -15.86 -1.84
#